data_fbddf7970ac7a3de8bbdc2ccf1fb4894
#
_entry.id   fbddf7970ac7a3de8bbdc2ccf1fb4894
#
_cell.length_a   1.000
_cell.length_b   1.000
_cell.length_c   1.000
_cell.angle_alpha   90.00
_cell.angle_beta   90.00
_cell.angle_gamma   90.00
#
_symmetry.space_group_name_H-M   'P 1'
#
loop_
_entity.id
_entity.type
_entity.pdbx_description
1 polymer ?
#
loop_
_entity_poly.entity_id
_entity_poly.type
_entity_poly.pdbx_seq_one_letter_code
_entity_poly.pdbx_strand_id
1 'polypeptide(L)'
;MWPLSREKFPKQFLKLTGSLTMLQSTLSRLNNLNTDDSIVICNEEHRFIVAEQLRELGKLSNNIILEPKGRNTAPAITLAALAAKRKFADEDPLILILAADHNIQDEHVFCEAINKASSLASYGKLVTFGIVPFKPETGYGYIRRGDEVPADEQHAVAFEVAQFVEKPNLETAQAYVASGEYYWNSGMFLFRAGRYLEELKKYRPDILDACEKAMSAVDPDLDFIRVDEEAFLACPEESVDYAVMERTADAVVVPMDAGWSDVGSWSSLWEISAHTAEGNVCHGDVINHKTENSYVYAESGLVTTVGVKDLVVVQTKDAVLIADRNAVQDVKKVVEQIKADGRHEHRVHREVYRPWGKYDSIDAGDRYQVKRITVKPGEGLSVQMHHHRAEHWVVVAGTAKVTIDGNIKLLSENESIYIPLGAMHCLENPGKIDLELIEVRSGAYLEEDDVIRCYDRYGRK
;
A
#
# COMPACT_ATOMS: atom_id res chain seq x y z
N MET A 1 3.87 -1.94 -11.70
CA MET A 1 2.63 -1.10 -11.89
C MET A 1 2.92 0.39 -12.18
N TRP A 2 4.22 0.76 -12.43
CA TRP A 2 4.51 2.10 -12.96
C TRP A 2 3.72 2.34 -14.28
N PRO A 3 3.18 3.54 -14.53
CA PRO A 3 3.37 4.80 -13.82
C PRO A 3 2.40 5.09 -12.67
N LEU A 4 1.37 4.27 -12.41
CA LEU A 4 0.43 4.49 -11.30
C LEU A 4 1.06 4.21 -9.93
N SER A 5 1.82 3.12 -9.80
CA SER A 5 2.53 2.81 -8.55
C SER A 5 3.91 3.45 -8.55
N ARG A 6 4.24 4.18 -7.49
CA ARG A 6 5.52 4.87 -7.27
C ARG A 6 6.01 4.66 -5.84
N GLU A 7 7.26 4.99 -5.56
CA GLU A 7 7.84 4.78 -4.21
C GLU A 7 7.01 5.43 -3.09
N LYS A 8 6.57 6.68 -3.29
CA LYS A 8 5.76 7.41 -2.30
C LYS A 8 4.25 7.10 -2.40
N PHE A 9 3.82 6.35 -3.40
CA PHE A 9 2.44 5.97 -3.64
C PHE A 9 2.38 4.55 -4.22
N PRO A 10 2.74 3.52 -3.43
CA PRO A 10 2.75 2.15 -3.88
C PRO A 10 1.35 1.58 -4.13
N LYS A 11 1.28 0.42 -4.79
CA LYS A 11 0.06 -0.15 -5.38
C LYS A 11 -1.07 -0.38 -4.38
N GLN A 12 -0.77 -0.68 -3.12
CA GLN A 12 -1.79 -0.91 -2.08
C GLN A 12 -2.72 0.29 -1.84
N PHE A 13 -2.27 1.49 -2.20
CA PHE A 13 -3.06 2.71 -2.07
C PHE A 13 -3.83 3.09 -3.34
N LEU A 14 -3.74 2.27 -4.39
CA LEU A 14 -4.40 2.49 -5.68
C LEU A 14 -5.74 1.78 -5.75
N LYS A 15 -6.69 2.37 -6.50
CA LYS A 15 -7.99 1.78 -6.85
C LYS A 15 -7.84 1.03 -8.17
N LEU A 16 -7.33 -0.21 -8.12
CA LEU A 16 -7.01 -0.99 -9.32
C LEU A 16 -8.16 -1.88 -9.79
N THR A 17 -8.96 -2.40 -8.87
CA THR A 17 -9.99 -3.41 -9.16
C THR A 17 -11.41 -2.98 -8.79
N GLY A 18 -11.61 -1.71 -8.44
CA GLY A 18 -12.93 -1.21 -8.03
C GLY A 18 -12.89 0.21 -7.48
N SER A 19 -13.88 0.58 -6.68
CA SER A 19 -14.00 1.92 -6.07
C SER A 19 -13.11 2.12 -4.83
N LEU A 20 -12.70 1.03 -4.18
CA LEU A 20 -11.82 1.03 -3.01
C LEU A 20 -10.36 0.84 -3.42
N THR A 21 -9.44 1.35 -2.61
CA THR A 21 -8.01 1.02 -2.76
C THR A 21 -7.76 -0.44 -2.37
N MET A 22 -6.63 -1.01 -2.75
CA MET A 22 -6.32 -2.40 -2.40
C MET A 22 -6.25 -2.60 -0.87
N LEU A 23 -5.68 -1.64 -0.12
CA LEU A 23 -5.70 -1.64 1.34
C LEU A 23 -7.14 -1.61 1.88
N GLN A 24 -7.97 -0.70 1.36
CA GLN A 24 -9.37 -0.61 1.77
C GLN A 24 -10.16 -1.87 1.44
N SER A 25 -9.94 -2.48 0.27
CA SER A 25 -10.57 -3.74 -0.13
C SER A 25 -10.15 -4.89 0.80
N THR A 26 -8.86 -4.96 1.18
CA THR A 26 -8.36 -5.95 2.13
C THR A 26 -9.04 -5.83 3.49
N LEU A 27 -9.18 -4.60 4.01
CA LEU A 27 -9.86 -4.35 5.29
C LEU A 27 -11.38 -4.56 5.22
N SER A 28 -12.02 -4.21 4.13
CA SER A 28 -13.48 -4.37 3.95
C SER A 28 -13.88 -5.83 3.87
N ARG A 29 -13.06 -6.68 3.26
CA ARG A 29 -13.22 -8.14 3.17
C ARG A 29 -13.37 -8.80 4.54
N LEU A 30 -12.73 -8.23 5.58
CA LEU A 30 -12.79 -8.74 6.95
C LEU A 30 -14.15 -8.50 7.64
N ASN A 31 -15.03 -7.67 7.09
CA ASN A 31 -16.35 -7.39 7.69
C ASN A 31 -17.25 -8.62 7.78
N ASN A 32 -16.98 -9.65 6.99
CA ASN A 32 -17.70 -10.93 6.99
C ASN A 32 -17.06 -11.98 7.90
N LEU A 33 -15.97 -11.65 8.59
CA LEU A 33 -15.31 -12.49 9.58
C LEU A 33 -15.58 -11.94 10.98
N ASN A 34 -15.60 -12.83 11.98
CA ASN A 34 -15.67 -12.41 13.38
C ASN A 34 -14.27 -12.00 13.84
N THR A 35 -13.93 -10.72 13.64
CA THR A 35 -12.64 -10.13 14.02
C THR A 35 -12.87 -8.99 15.00
N ASP A 36 -12.02 -8.87 16.02
CA ASP A 36 -12.11 -7.78 17.00
C ASP A 36 -11.60 -6.46 16.44
N ASP A 37 -10.38 -6.46 15.85
CA ASP A 37 -9.73 -5.25 15.34
C ASP A 37 -8.71 -5.62 14.27
N SER A 38 -8.25 -4.61 13.55
CA SER A 38 -7.17 -4.75 12.58
C SER A 38 -5.95 -3.94 13.02
N ILE A 39 -4.76 -4.52 12.87
CA ILE A 39 -3.48 -3.83 13.04
C ILE A 39 -2.89 -3.63 11.64
N VAL A 40 -2.57 -2.40 11.30
CA VAL A 40 -1.93 -2.07 10.02
C VAL A 40 -0.47 -1.68 10.27
N ILE A 41 0.44 -2.35 9.58
CA ILE A 41 1.86 -2.03 9.65
C ILE A 41 2.28 -1.37 8.34
N CYS A 42 2.91 -0.23 8.43
CA CYS A 42 3.38 0.49 7.26
C CYS A 42 4.68 1.26 7.54
N ASN A 43 5.40 1.59 6.47
CA ASN A 43 6.52 2.50 6.58
C ASN A 43 6.05 3.90 7.02
N GLU A 44 6.85 4.57 7.83
CA GLU A 44 6.56 5.91 8.36
C GLU A 44 6.22 6.93 7.25
N GLU A 45 6.84 6.82 6.09
CA GLU A 45 6.57 7.70 4.96
C GLU A 45 5.13 7.63 4.45
N HIS A 46 4.45 6.50 4.65
CA HIS A 46 3.08 6.24 4.18
C HIS A 46 2.00 6.48 5.25
N ARG A 47 2.38 6.85 6.48
CA ARG A 47 1.46 6.94 7.62
C ARG A 47 0.18 7.74 7.36
N PHE A 48 0.31 8.89 6.70
CA PHE A 48 -0.83 9.78 6.48
C PHE A 48 -1.81 9.25 5.45
N ILE A 49 -1.33 8.59 4.39
CA ILE A 49 -2.22 7.98 3.40
C ILE A 49 -2.92 6.77 3.97
N VAL A 50 -2.23 5.97 4.79
CA VAL A 50 -2.85 4.84 5.52
C VAL A 50 -3.92 5.36 6.47
N ALA A 51 -3.60 6.33 7.33
CA ALA A 51 -4.56 6.90 8.28
C ALA A 51 -5.80 7.46 7.57
N GLU A 52 -5.63 8.15 6.44
CA GLU A 52 -6.75 8.68 5.67
C GLU A 52 -7.62 7.57 5.09
N GLN A 53 -7.04 6.56 4.47
CA GLN A 53 -7.80 5.43 3.90
C GLN A 53 -8.53 4.61 4.98
N LEU A 54 -7.96 4.48 6.18
CA LEU A 54 -8.64 3.86 7.32
C LEU A 54 -9.77 4.75 7.85
N ARG A 55 -9.56 6.07 7.91
CA ARG A 55 -10.59 7.05 8.34
C ARG A 55 -11.80 7.02 7.41
N GLU A 56 -11.59 6.97 6.09
CA GLU A 56 -12.65 6.82 5.10
C GLU A 56 -13.52 5.57 5.31
N LEU A 57 -12.92 4.49 5.84
CA LEU A 57 -13.63 3.25 6.20
C LEU A 57 -14.20 3.24 7.63
N GLY A 58 -13.94 4.27 8.44
CA GLY A 58 -14.28 4.25 9.87
C GLY A 58 -13.49 3.22 10.69
N LYS A 59 -12.31 2.80 10.23
CA LYS A 59 -11.46 1.77 10.86
C LYS A 59 -10.16 2.32 11.49
N LEU A 60 -10.03 3.63 11.61
CA LEU A 60 -8.89 4.26 12.28
C LEU A 60 -9.13 4.25 13.80
N SER A 61 -8.26 3.59 14.56
CA SER A 61 -8.42 3.37 16.01
C SER A 61 -7.09 3.21 16.74
N ASN A 62 -6.11 4.07 16.47
CA ASN A 62 -4.74 3.95 17.03
C ASN A 62 -4.15 2.54 16.80
N ASN A 63 -4.33 2.04 15.59
CA ASN A 63 -4.00 0.67 15.18
C ASN A 63 -2.94 0.60 14.07
N ILE A 64 -2.24 1.71 13.81
CA ILE A 64 -1.20 1.79 12.78
C ILE A 64 0.16 1.74 13.46
N ILE A 65 0.93 0.68 13.24
CA ILE A 65 2.33 0.55 13.69
C ILE A 65 3.24 1.06 12.57
N LEU A 66 4.14 1.97 12.91
CA LEU A 66 5.07 2.58 11.96
C LEU A 66 6.43 1.91 12.01
N GLU A 67 6.87 1.40 10.86
CA GLU A 67 8.24 0.97 10.65
C GLU A 67 9.08 2.16 10.17
N PRO A 68 10.18 2.52 10.84
CA PRO A 68 11.10 3.56 10.36
C PRO A 68 11.78 3.16 9.05
N LYS A 69 11.97 1.85 8.84
CA LYS A 69 12.47 1.24 7.60
C LYS A 69 11.89 -0.17 7.46
N GLY A 70 11.44 -0.54 6.26
CA GLY A 70 10.97 -1.91 6.01
C GLY A 70 12.06 -2.95 6.29
N ARG A 71 11.70 -4.01 7.00
CA ARG A 71 12.57 -5.14 7.39
C ARG A 71 11.98 -6.49 6.95
N ASN A 72 11.17 -6.48 5.88
CA ASN A 72 10.46 -7.66 5.38
C ASN A 72 9.36 -8.15 6.34
N THR A 73 8.76 -9.31 6.09
CA THR A 73 7.51 -9.72 6.74
C THR A 73 7.68 -10.29 8.15
N ALA A 74 8.78 -10.98 8.49
CA ALA A 74 8.93 -11.55 9.82
C ALA A 74 8.96 -10.49 10.94
N PRO A 75 9.74 -9.38 10.84
CA PRO A 75 9.67 -8.32 11.84
C PRO A 75 8.31 -7.64 11.93
N ALA A 76 7.65 -7.36 10.78
CA ALA A 76 6.33 -6.76 10.75
C ALA A 76 5.28 -7.63 11.49
N ILE A 77 5.24 -8.94 11.19
CA ILE A 77 4.33 -9.88 11.86
C ILE A 77 4.68 -9.98 13.37
N THR A 78 5.95 -9.91 13.73
CA THR A 78 6.38 -9.93 15.13
C THR A 78 5.85 -8.71 15.90
N LEU A 79 5.94 -7.50 15.31
CA LEU A 79 5.35 -6.31 15.92
C LEU A 79 3.82 -6.46 16.11
N ALA A 80 3.12 -7.01 15.10
CA ALA A 80 1.68 -7.27 15.19
C ALA A 80 1.34 -8.29 16.29
N ALA A 81 2.10 -9.39 16.37
CA ALA A 81 1.89 -10.42 17.38
C ALA A 81 2.12 -9.88 18.81
N LEU A 82 3.18 -9.09 19.02
CA LEU A 82 3.47 -8.43 20.30
C LEU A 82 2.37 -7.42 20.66
N ALA A 83 1.88 -6.63 19.71
CA ALA A 83 0.79 -5.70 19.93
C ALA A 83 -0.51 -6.41 20.27
N ALA A 84 -0.86 -7.49 19.56
CA ALA A 84 -2.03 -8.30 19.83
C ALA A 84 -1.99 -8.93 21.24
N LYS A 85 -0.85 -9.50 21.63
CA LYS A 85 -0.66 -10.04 22.99
C LYS A 85 -0.75 -8.98 24.09
N ARG A 86 -0.34 -7.75 23.84
CA ARG A 86 -0.51 -6.66 24.81
C ARG A 86 -1.97 -6.26 24.97
N LYS A 87 -2.71 -6.22 23.85
CA LYS A 87 -4.12 -5.85 23.85
C LYS A 87 -5.00 -6.92 24.51
N PHE A 88 -4.69 -8.20 24.33
CA PHE A 88 -5.41 -9.36 24.84
C PHE A 88 -4.53 -10.14 25.82
N ALA A 89 -4.10 -9.48 26.91
CA ALA A 89 -3.07 -9.97 27.83
C ALA A 89 -3.37 -11.35 28.46
N ASP A 90 -4.64 -11.66 28.70
CA ASP A 90 -5.09 -12.92 29.33
C ASP A 90 -5.35 -14.04 28.32
N GLU A 91 -5.24 -13.77 27.02
CA GLU A 91 -5.54 -14.69 25.94
C GLU A 91 -4.35 -14.83 24.97
N ASP A 92 -4.36 -15.88 24.17
CA ASP A 92 -3.45 -16.03 23.03
C ASP A 92 -4.25 -15.88 21.73
N PRO A 93 -4.40 -14.63 21.23
CA PRO A 93 -5.29 -14.36 20.11
C PRO A 93 -4.81 -15.01 18.81
N LEU A 94 -5.76 -15.41 17.97
CA LEU A 94 -5.48 -15.74 16.57
C LEU A 94 -5.18 -14.45 15.81
N ILE A 95 -4.13 -14.48 15.02
CA ILE A 95 -3.79 -13.39 14.10
C ILE A 95 -3.86 -13.89 12.66
N LEU A 96 -4.66 -13.21 11.84
CA LEU A 96 -4.75 -13.40 10.40
C LEU A 96 -3.85 -12.38 9.72
N ILE A 97 -2.83 -12.85 9.04
CA ILE A 97 -1.85 -12.03 8.33
C ILE A 97 -2.23 -11.94 6.86
N LEU A 98 -2.41 -10.72 6.38
CA LEU A 98 -2.79 -10.42 5.00
C LEU A 98 -1.87 -9.38 4.38
N ALA A 99 -1.49 -9.58 3.13
CA ALA A 99 -0.88 -8.53 2.32
C ALA A 99 -1.95 -7.50 1.91
N ALA A 100 -1.62 -6.22 2.00
CA ALA A 100 -2.54 -5.12 1.71
C ALA A 100 -2.74 -4.87 0.19
N ASP A 101 -2.10 -5.66 -0.67
CA ASP A 101 -1.99 -5.44 -2.12
C ASP A 101 -2.36 -6.66 -2.95
N HIS A 102 -3.10 -7.61 -2.35
CA HIS A 102 -3.65 -8.77 -3.02
C HIS A 102 -5.13 -8.60 -3.36
N ASN A 103 -5.53 -9.08 -4.52
CA ASN A 103 -6.92 -9.17 -4.94
C ASN A 103 -7.50 -10.55 -4.62
N ILE A 104 -8.73 -10.58 -4.15
CA ILE A 104 -9.56 -11.78 -3.94
C ILE A 104 -10.88 -11.51 -4.66
N GLN A 105 -11.27 -12.36 -5.61
CA GLN A 105 -12.52 -12.18 -6.37
C GLN A 105 -13.72 -12.76 -5.63
N ASP A 106 -13.56 -13.92 -4.98
CA ASP A 106 -14.60 -14.58 -4.22
C ASP A 106 -14.34 -14.44 -2.70
N GLU A 107 -14.92 -13.37 -2.11
CA GLU A 107 -14.81 -13.11 -0.69
C GLU A 107 -15.52 -14.17 0.18
N HIS A 108 -16.55 -14.85 -0.36
CA HIS A 108 -17.26 -15.90 0.38
C HIS A 108 -16.36 -17.12 0.57
N VAL A 109 -15.74 -17.61 -0.51
CA VAL A 109 -14.78 -18.72 -0.43
C VAL A 109 -13.59 -18.38 0.46
N PHE A 110 -13.10 -17.14 0.38
CA PHE A 110 -12.03 -16.66 1.26
C PHE A 110 -12.45 -16.75 2.75
N CYS A 111 -13.62 -16.20 3.10
CA CYS A 111 -14.10 -16.21 4.48
C CYS A 111 -14.36 -17.64 5.00
N GLU A 112 -14.90 -18.53 4.15
CA GLU A 112 -15.07 -19.94 4.51
C GLU A 112 -13.74 -20.63 4.81
N ALA A 113 -12.71 -20.42 3.97
CA ALA A 113 -11.39 -20.99 4.17
C ALA A 113 -10.77 -20.52 5.50
N ILE A 114 -10.86 -19.21 5.80
CA ILE A 114 -10.38 -18.65 7.08
C ILE A 114 -11.12 -19.26 8.29
N ASN A 115 -12.45 -19.30 8.24
CA ASN A 115 -13.27 -19.84 9.35
C ASN A 115 -12.93 -21.32 9.63
N LYS A 116 -12.79 -22.13 8.58
CA LYS A 116 -12.40 -23.55 8.70
C LYS A 116 -10.96 -23.70 9.21
N ALA A 117 -10.03 -22.85 8.74
CA ALA A 117 -8.63 -22.88 9.17
C ALA A 117 -8.43 -22.43 10.63
N SER A 118 -9.36 -21.63 11.17
CA SER A 118 -9.29 -21.09 12.55
C SER A 118 -9.21 -22.19 13.61
N SER A 119 -9.84 -23.34 13.38
CA SER A 119 -9.76 -24.49 14.29
C SER A 119 -8.34 -25.06 14.33
N LEU A 120 -7.69 -25.27 13.15
CA LEU A 120 -6.32 -25.77 13.09
C LEU A 120 -5.34 -24.82 13.78
N ALA A 121 -5.47 -23.51 13.53
CA ALA A 121 -4.67 -22.50 14.21
C ALA A 121 -4.90 -22.46 15.73
N SER A 122 -6.15 -22.69 16.18
CA SER A 122 -6.49 -22.77 17.59
C SER A 122 -5.84 -23.97 18.29
N TYR A 123 -5.58 -25.06 17.57
CA TYR A 123 -4.82 -26.21 18.04
C TYR A 123 -3.30 -26.06 17.94
N GLY A 124 -2.81 -24.87 17.59
CA GLY A 124 -1.38 -24.54 17.57
C GLY A 124 -0.67 -24.79 16.24
N LYS A 125 -1.40 -25.09 15.16
CA LYS A 125 -0.80 -25.13 13.82
C LYS A 125 -0.53 -23.74 13.27
N LEU A 126 0.54 -23.62 12.47
CA LEU A 126 0.81 -22.42 11.67
C LEU A 126 0.22 -22.63 10.27
N VAL A 127 -0.95 -22.05 10.05
CA VAL A 127 -1.68 -22.23 8.79
C VAL A 127 -1.19 -21.24 7.74
N THR A 128 -0.92 -21.72 6.54
CA THR A 128 -0.80 -20.91 5.32
C THR A 128 -1.89 -21.28 4.32
N PHE A 129 -2.29 -20.35 3.46
CA PHE A 129 -3.30 -20.58 2.42
C PHE A 129 -2.62 -20.78 1.08
N GLY A 130 -2.78 -21.98 0.53
CA GLY A 130 -2.21 -22.37 -0.75
C GLY A 130 -3.21 -22.14 -1.88
N ILE A 131 -2.85 -21.33 -2.87
CA ILE A 131 -3.71 -21.06 -4.02
C ILE A 131 -3.56 -22.20 -5.04
N VAL A 132 -4.68 -22.75 -5.50
CA VAL A 132 -4.69 -23.77 -6.52
C VAL A 132 -4.15 -23.20 -7.84
N PRO A 133 -3.00 -23.71 -8.35
CA PRO A 133 -2.38 -23.12 -9.53
C PRO A 133 -3.13 -23.55 -10.80
N PHE A 134 -3.42 -22.60 -11.67
CA PHE A 134 -4.05 -22.84 -12.96
C PHE A 134 -3.10 -22.60 -14.15
N LYS A 135 -1.90 -22.09 -13.90
CA LYS A 135 -0.84 -21.86 -14.89
C LYS A 135 0.55 -21.98 -14.24
N PRO A 136 1.62 -22.22 -15.02
CA PRO A 136 2.98 -22.31 -14.50
C PRO A 136 3.57 -20.90 -14.29
N GLU A 137 3.29 -20.29 -13.13
CA GLU A 137 3.79 -18.95 -12.78
C GLU A 137 5.19 -19.05 -12.19
N THR A 138 6.16 -18.35 -12.76
CA THR A 138 7.56 -18.36 -12.30
C THR A 138 7.89 -17.23 -11.32
N GLY A 139 6.98 -16.30 -11.14
CA GLY A 139 7.12 -15.17 -10.21
C GLY A 139 6.69 -15.49 -8.78
N TYR A 140 6.04 -16.64 -8.55
CA TYR A 140 5.49 -17.03 -7.25
C TYR A 140 6.31 -18.09 -6.55
N GLY A 141 6.17 -18.14 -5.23
CA GLY A 141 6.56 -19.27 -4.41
C GLY A 141 5.54 -20.41 -4.55
N TYR A 142 5.99 -21.65 -4.41
CA TYR A 142 5.18 -22.86 -4.42
C TYR A 142 5.32 -23.61 -3.09
N ILE A 143 4.21 -24.19 -2.64
CA ILE A 143 4.14 -25.03 -1.44
C ILE A 143 3.78 -26.43 -1.90
N ARG A 144 4.67 -27.42 -1.65
CA ARG A 144 4.36 -28.83 -1.84
C ARG A 144 3.57 -29.34 -0.64
N ARG A 145 2.41 -29.95 -0.90
CA ARG A 145 1.66 -30.63 0.16
C ARG A 145 2.33 -31.94 0.56
N GLY A 146 2.27 -32.24 1.83
CA GLY A 146 2.61 -33.54 2.43
C GLY A 146 1.36 -34.38 2.68
N ASP A 147 1.37 -35.09 3.80
CA ASP A 147 0.24 -35.91 4.23
C ASP A 147 -0.97 -35.07 4.61
N GLU A 148 -2.15 -35.62 4.42
CA GLU A 148 -3.38 -34.97 4.81
C GLU A 148 -3.48 -34.93 6.35
N VAL A 149 -3.77 -33.75 6.89
CA VAL A 149 -3.98 -33.57 8.33
C VAL A 149 -5.35 -34.16 8.68
N PRO A 150 -5.44 -35.10 9.63
CA PRO A 150 -6.71 -35.68 10.03
C PRO A 150 -7.70 -34.58 10.42
N ALA A 151 -8.79 -34.48 9.68
CA ALA A 151 -9.86 -33.53 9.89
C ALA A 151 -11.09 -34.23 10.47
N ASP A 152 -11.78 -33.58 11.41
CA ASP A 152 -13.17 -33.87 11.69
C ASP A 152 -14.07 -33.05 10.74
N GLU A 153 -15.39 -33.26 10.78
CA GLU A 153 -16.34 -32.57 9.89
C GLU A 153 -16.33 -31.03 10.00
N GLN A 154 -15.63 -30.46 10.99
CA GLN A 154 -15.58 -29.03 11.28
C GLN A 154 -14.30 -28.35 10.75
N HIS A 155 -13.29 -29.13 10.32
CA HIS A 155 -12.01 -28.61 9.86
C HIS A 155 -11.94 -28.46 8.34
N ALA A 156 -11.12 -27.53 7.87
CA ALA A 156 -10.74 -27.48 6.45
C ALA A 156 -9.94 -28.73 6.07
N VAL A 157 -10.05 -29.17 4.81
CA VAL A 157 -9.05 -30.06 4.23
C VAL A 157 -7.71 -29.33 4.27
N ALA A 158 -6.74 -29.90 4.97
CA ALA A 158 -5.41 -29.33 5.15
C ALA A 158 -4.34 -30.41 4.96
N PHE A 159 -3.17 -30.00 4.57
CA PHE A 159 -2.02 -30.89 4.37
C PHE A 159 -0.82 -30.35 5.18
N GLU A 160 0.02 -31.25 5.64
CA GLU A 160 1.35 -30.84 6.12
C GLU A 160 2.11 -30.15 4.99
N VAL A 161 2.96 -29.20 5.35
CA VAL A 161 3.86 -28.56 4.37
C VAL A 161 5.11 -29.43 4.21
N ALA A 162 5.24 -30.08 3.05
CA ALA A 162 6.43 -30.89 2.75
C ALA A 162 7.62 -30.04 2.29
N GLN A 163 7.38 -28.95 1.56
CA GLN A 163 8.44 -28.11 1.02
C GLN A 163 7.88 -26.76 0.56
N PHE A 164 8.68 -25.69 0.78
CA PHE A 164 8.55 -24.41 0.08
C PHE A 164 9.57 -24.34 -1.07
N VAL A 165 9.17 -23.76 -2.21
CA VAL A 165 10.06 -23.52 -3.34
C VAL A 165 9.79 -22.12 -3.88
N GLU A 166 10.80 -21.27 -3.85
CA GLU A 166 10.68 -19.88 -4.28
C GLU A 166 11.07 -19.73 -5.76
N LYS A 167 10.18 -19.16 -6.56
CA LYS A 167 10.40 -18.73 -7.95
C LYS A 167 11.09 -19.79 -8.83
N PRO A 168 10.46 -20.95 -9.10
CA PRO A 168 11.03 -21.99 -9.93
C PRO A 168 11.19 -21.50 -11.40
N ASN A 169 12.04 -22.18 -12.16
CA ASN A 169 12.06 -21.98 -13.60
C ASN A 169 10.79 -22.54 -14.26
N LEU A 170 10.55 -22.19 -15.53
CA LEU A 170 9.31 -22.53 -16.23
C LEU A 170 9.07 -24.05 -16.33
N GLU A 171 10.09 -24.84 -16.62
CA GLU A 171 9.97 -26.31 -16.72
C GLU A 171 9.56 -26.89 -15.37
N THR A 172 10.18 -26.47 -14.30
CA THR A 172 9.84 -26.88 -12.94
C THR A 172 8.41 -26.44 -12.56
N ALA A 173 8.03 -25.20 -12.87
CA ALA A 173 6.67 -24.73 -12.62
C ALA A 173 5.60 -25.52 -13.39
N GLN A 174 5.87 -25.91 -14.65
CA GLN A 174 5.01 -26.78 -15.43
C GLN A 174 4.85 -28.16 -14.79
N ALA A 175 5.94 -28.75 -14.30
CA ALA A 175 5.90 -30.02 -13.60
C ALA A 175 5.09 -29.93 -12.30
N TYR A 176 5.21 -28.85 -11.55
CA TYR A 176 4.45 -28.61 -10.31
C TYR A 176 2.94 -28.52 -10.57
N VAL A 177 2.53 -27.76 -11.58
CA VAL A 177 1.11 -27.66 -11.96
C VAL A 177 0.57 -29.02 -12.42
N ALA A 178 1.33 -29.76 -13.25
CA ALA A 178 0.92 -31.05 -13.77
C ALA A 178 0.80 -32.14 -12.68
N SER A 179 1.59 -32.05 -11.61
CA SER A 179 1.54 -33.04 -10.51
C SER A 179 0.28 -32.91 -9.65
N GLY A 180 -0.33 -31.72 -9.55
CA GLY A 180 -1.43 -31.44 -8.62
C GLY A 180 -1.06 -31.50 -7.13
N GLU A 181 0.25 -31.56 -6.81
CA GLU A 181 0.75 -31.62 -5.43
C GLU A 181 1.21 -30.26 -4.89
N TYR A 182 1.20 -29.22 -5.73
CA TYR A 182 1.72 -27.91 -5.38
C TYR A 182 0.64 -26.82 -5.41
N TYR A 183 0.77 -25.89 -4.48
CA TYR A 183 -0.05 -24.68 -4.41
C TYR A 183 0.86 -23.45 -4.53
N TRP A 184 0.36 -22.33 -5.04
CA TRP A 184 1.09 -21.08 -4.93
C TRP A 184 1.06 -20.59 -3.49
N ASN A 185 2.19 -20.08 -3.00
CA ASN A 185 2.27 -19.41 -1.71
C ASN A 185 1.57 -18.05 -1.79
N SER A 186 0.45 -17.91 -1.09
CA SER A 186 -0.31 -16.66 -1.07
C SER A 186 0.32 -15.58 -0.18
N GLY A 187 1.25 -15.93 0.71
CA GLY A 187 1.75 -15.04 1.75
C GLY A 187 0.70 -14.66 2.81
N MET A 188 -0.41 -15.40 2.87
CA MET A 188 -1.42 -15.27 3.92
C MET A 188 -1.24 -16.34 4.97
N PHE A 189 -1.35 -15.97 6.25
CA PHE A 189 -1.12 -16.89 7.37
C PHE A 189 -2.17 -16.70 8.45
N LEU A 190 -2.43 -17.77 9.20
CA LEU A 190 -3.31 -17.75 10.38
C LEU A 190 -2.70 -18.60 11.49
N PHE A 191 -2.45 -18.01 12.63
CA PHE A 191 -1.88 -18.70 13.79
C PHE A 191 -2.14 -17.94 15.09
N ARG A 192 -1.92 -18.60 16.23
CA ARG A 192 -1.88 -17.92 17.54
C ARG A 192 -0.65 -17.02 17.63
N ALA A 193 -0.82 -15.82 18.15
CA ALA A 193 0.28 -14.86 18.31
C ALA A 193 1.42 -15.44 19.16
N GLY A 194 1.12 -16.07 20.28
CA GLY A 194 2.11 -16.71 21.15
C GLY A 194 2.83 -17.86 20.45
N ARG A 195 2.07 -18.70 19.74
CA ARG A 195 2.66 -19.85 19.02
C ARG A 195 3.67 -19.41 17.94
N TYR A 196 3.35 -18.33 17.21
CA TYR A 196 4.27 -17.72 16.25
C TYR A 196 5.55 -17.22 16.95
N LEU A 197 5.41 -16.48 18.05
CA LEU A 197 6.56 -15.94 18.80
C LEU A 197 7.44 -17.07 19.39
N GLU A 198 6.88 -18.20 19.79
CA GLU A 198 7.62 -19.38 20.23
C GLU A 198 8.49 -19.97 19.10
N GLU A 199 7.91 -20.16 17.90
CA GLU A 199 8.67 -20.66 16.76
C GLU A 199 9.72 -19.64 16.28
N LEU A 200 9.39 -18.35 16.27
CA LEU A 200 10.36 -17.31 15.96
C LEU A 200 11.52 -17.30 16.95
N LYS A 201 11.25 -17.43 18.25
CA LYS A 201 12.28 -17.51 19.28
C LYS A 201 13.22 -18.69 19.07
N LYS A 202 12.68 -19.81 18.60
CA LYS A 202 13.46 -21.03 18.33
C LYS A 202 14.39 -20.88 17.13
N TYR A 203 13.95 -20.22 16.07
CA TYR A 203 14.68 -20.15 14.80
C TYR A 203 15.38 -18.83 14.55
N ARG A 204 14.82 -17.70 15.04
CA ARG A 204 15.33 -16.35 14.85
C ARG A 204 15.13 -15.50 16.12
N PRO A 205 15.79 -15.89 17.23
CA PRO A 205 15.73 -15.12 18.48
C PRO A 205 16.20 -13.66 18.32
N ASP A 206 17.13 -13.40 17.40
CA ASP A 206 17.63 -12.08 17.07
C ASP A 206 16.55 -11.11 16.54
N ILE A 207 15.61 -11.61 15.73
CA ILE A 207 14.45 -10.82 15.25
C ILE A 207 13.49 -10.55 16.41
N LEU A 208 13.20 -11.58 17.23
CA LEU A 208 12.31 -11.42 18.37
C LEU A 208 12.84 -10.40 19.37
N ASP A 209 14.11 -10.53 19.78
CA ASP A 209 14.76 -9.65 20.76
C ASP A 209 14.76 -8.18 20.27
N ALA A 210 15.02 -7.94 18.98
CA ALA A 210 15.01 -6.61 18.39
C ALA A 210 13.59 -6.00 18.40
N CYS A 211 12.58 -6.79 18.01
CA CYS A 211 11.18 -6.34 18.00
C CYS A 211 10.63 -6.12 19.43
N GLU A 212 10.98 -6.96 20.40
CA GLU A 212 10.62 -6.76 21.82
C GLU A 212 11.21 -5.45 22.36
N LYS A 213 12.48 -5.17 22.07
CA LYS A 213 13.11 -3.89 22.44
C LYS A 213 12.41 -2.72 21.76
N ALA A 214 12.17 -2.82 20.45
CA ALA A 214 11.50 -1.78 19.69
C ALA A 214 10.10 -1.47 20.22
N MET A 215 9.38 -2.48 20.71
CA MET A 215 8.05 -2.33 21.31
C MET A 215 8.08 -1.96 22.80
N SER A 216 9.23 -1.97 23.50
CA SER A 216 9.30 -1.69 24.93
C SER A 216 9.04 -0.22 25.30
N ALA A 217 9.43 0.69 24.42
CA ALA A 217 9.29 2.16 24.56
C ALA A 217 8.37 2.73 23.48
N VAL A 218 7.13 2.21 23.42
CA VAL A 218 6.12 2.70 22.47
C VAL A 218 5.61 4.06 22.94
N ASP A 219 5.76 5.07 22.10
CA ASP A 219 5.22 6.40 22.30
C ASP A 219 3.91 6.53 21.51
N PRO A 220 2.74 6.66 22.16
CA PRO A 220 1.49 6.90 21.46
C PRO A 220 1.52 8.28 20.80
N ASP A 221 1.42 8.32 19.48
CA ASP A 221 1.39 9.55 18.72
C ASP A 221 0.08 9.64 17.93
N LEU A 222 -0.97 10.18 18.54
CA LEU A 222 -2.31 10.32 17.98
C LEU A 222 -2.85 8.97 17.47
N ASP A 223 -2.85 8.78 16.14
CA ASP A 223 -3.36 7.59 15.46
C ASP A 223 -2.28 6.50 15.25
N PHE A 224 -1.04 6.74 15.72
CA PHE A 224 0.13 5.92 15.37
C PHE A 224 0.78 5.31 16.60
N ILE A 225 1.35 4.14 16.39
CA ILE A 225 2.23 3.43 17.34
C ILE A 225 3.65 3.52 16.76
N ARG A 226 4.50 4.35 17.36
CA ARG A 226 5.90 4.45 16.96
C ARG A 226 6.73 3.46 17.75
N VAL A 227 7.48 2.64 17.04
CA VAL A 227 8.48 1.75 17.65
C VAL A 227 9.78 2.50 17.89
N ASP A 228 10.61 2.03 18.82
CA ASP A 228 11.96 2.57 18.99
C ASP A 228 12.77 2.38 17.71
N GLU A 229 13.23 3.49 17.13
CA GLU A 229 13.88 3.51 15.83
C GLU A 229 15.22 2.76 15.86
N GLU A 230 16.07 2.99 16.87
CA GLU A 230 17.40 2.38 16.96
C GLU A 230 17.29 0.87 17.10
N ALA A 231 16.44 0.38 17.98
CA ALA A 231 16.21 -1.03 18.19
C ALA A 231 15.65 -1.71 16.93
N PHE A 232 14.71 -1.08 16.22
CA PHE A 232 14.12 -1.66 15.01
C PHE A 232 15.08 -1.61 13.82
N LEU A 233 15.91 -0.58 13.68
CA LEU A 233 16.95 -0.52 12.64
C LEU A 233 18.03 -1.59 12.82
N ALA A 234 18.25 -2.07 14.04
CA ALA A 234 19.16 -3.19 14.32
C ALA A 234 18.52 -4.57 13.99
N CYS A 235 17.22 -4.64 13.76
CA CYS A 235 16.53 -5.89 13.43
C CYS A 235 16.98 -6.41 12.05
N PRO A 236 17.33 -7.71 11.94
CA PRO A 236 17.60 -8.33 10.64
C PRO A 236 16.40 -8.31 9.71
N GLU A 237 16.65 -8.21 8.41
CA GLU A 237 15.64 -8.27 7.37
C GLU A 237 15.43 -9.71 6.89
N GLU A 238 14.24 -10.27 7.11
CA GLU A 238 13.89 -11.61 6.64
C GLU A 238 12.38 -11.78 6.46
N SER A 239 11.97 -12.62 5.50
CA SER A 239 10.56 -12.99 5.35
C SER A 239 10.14 -14.03 6.38
N VAL A 240 8.85 -14.06 6.74
CA VAL A 240 8.28 -15.08 7.63
C VAL A 240 8.42 -16.49 7.05
N ASP A 241 8.42 -16.60 5.72
CA ASP A 241 8.60 -17.88 5.03
C ASP A 241 9.95 -18.49 5.44
N TYR A 242 11.05 -17.77 5.27
CA TYR A 242 12.40 -18.22 5.63
C TYR A 242 12.65 -18.26 7.14
N ALA A 243 12.11 -17.30 7.86
CA ALA A 243 12.35 -17.19 9.30
C ALA A 243 11.69 -18.32 10.10
N VAL A 244 10.45 -18.71 9.71
CA VAL A 244 9.62 -19.64 10.48
C VAL A 244 9.04 -20.74 9.61
N MET A 245 8.32 -20.41 8.51
CA MET A 245 7.43 -21.36 7.83
C MET A 245 8.15 -22.51 7.15
N GLU A 246 9.36 -22.29 6.63
CA GLU A 246 10.20 -23.34 6.03
C GLU A 246 10.90 -24.23 7.07
N ARG A 247 10.94 -23.80 8.34
CA ARG A 247 11.71 -24.46 9.40
C ARG A 247 10.86 -25.20 10.41
N THR A 248 9.62 -24.77 10.58
CA THR A 248 8.70 -25.39 11.55
C THR A 248 8.14 -26.70 11.04
N ALA A 249 7.95 -27.68 11.94
CA ALA A 249 7.25 -28.91 11.66
C ALA A 249 5.72 -28.80 11.81
N ASP A 250 5.22 -27.65 12.26
CA ASP A 250 3.80 -27.42 12.54
C ASP A 250 3.09 -26.57 11.47
N ALA A 251 3.77 -26.31 10.33
CA ALA A 251 3.15 -25.65 9.19
C ALA A 251 2.17 -26.57 8.48
N VAL A 252 0.97 -26.05 8.21
CA VAL A 252 -0.05 -26.73 7.40
C VAL A 252 -0.54 -25.80 6.30
N VAL A 253 -0.85 -26.36 5.14
CA VAL A 253 -1.41 -25.63 4.00
C VAL A 253 -2.89 -25.97 3.83
N VAL A 254 -3.73 -24.94 3.78
CA VAL A 254 -5.16 -25.02 3.43
C VAL A 254 -5.33 -24.56 2.00
N PRO A 255 -5.78 -25.45 1.07
CA PRO A 255 -6.05 -25.06 -0.29
C PRO A 255 -7.20 -24.04 -0.38
N MET A 256 -7.03 -23.04 -1.24
CA MET A 256 -8.03 -21.99 -1.44
C MET A 256 -8.12 -21.60 -2.93
N ASP A 257 -9.33 -21.63 -3.47
CA ASP A 257 -9.64 -21.18 -4.83
C ASP A 257 -10.65 -20.03 -4.78
N ALA A 258 -10.17 -18.86 -4.37
CA ALA A 258 -10.96 -17.65 -4.19
C ALA A 258 -10.68 -16.56 -5.27
N GLY A 259 -10.12 -16.95 -6.41
CA GLY A 259 -9.73 -16.01 -7.46
C GLY A 259 -8.65 -15.03 -6.97
N TRP A 260 -7.64 -15.55 -6.28
CA TRP A 260 -6.54 -14.75 -5.74
C TRP A 260 -5.57 -14.31 -6.86
N SER A 261 -5.08 -13.07 -6.71
CA SER A 261 -3.98 -12.52 -7.51
C SER A 261 -3.16 -11.55 -6.67
N ASP A 262 -1.84 -11.59 -6.83
CA ASP A 262 -0.92 -10.60 -6.23
C ASP A 262 -0.93 -9.25 -6.97
N VAL A 263 -1.61 -9.17 -8.12
CA VAL A 263 -1.65 -7.98 -9.00
C VAL A 263 -0.24 -7.43 -9.24
N GLY A 264 0.70 -8.32 -9.54
CA GLY A 264 2.13 -7.98 -9.67
C GLY A 264 2.48 -7.26 -10.98
N SER A 265 1.63 -7.36 -12.00
CA SER A 265 1.85 -6.78 -13.32
C SER A 265 0.57 -6.22 -13.95
N TRP A 266 0.73 -5.43 -15.01
CA TRP A 266 -0.39 -4.97 -15.83
C TRP A 266 -1.12 -6.11 -16.53
N SER A 267 -0.40 -7.19 -16.90
CA SER A 267 -1.03 -8.40 -17.46
C SER A 267 -1.90 -9.09 -16.44
N SER A 268 -1.42 -9.24 -15.21
CA SER A 268 -2.21 -9.85 -14.12
C SER A 268 -3.48 -9.02 -13.83
N LEU A 269 -3.38 -7.69 -13.88
CA LEU A 269 -4.54 -6.82 -13.70
C LEU A 269 -5.54 -6.97 -14.86
N TRP A 270 -5.06 -7.06 -16.11
CA TRP A 270 -5.91 -7.34 -17.26
C TRP A 270 -6.62 -8.69 -17.11
N GLU A 271 -5.92 -9.76 -16.70
CA GLU A 271 -6.48 -11.11 -16.53
C GLU A 271 -7.65 -11.15 -15.54
N ILE A 272 -7.60 -10.39 -14.45
CA ILE A 272 -8.63 -10.41 -13.40
C ILE A 272 -9.75 -9.38 -13.61
N SER A 273 -9.63 -8.50 -14.60
CA SER A 273 -10.60 -7.43 -14.88
C SER A 273 -11.73 -7.91 -15.80
N ALA A 274 -12.87 -7.22 -15.78
CA ALA A 274 -13.96 -7.48 -16.73
C ALA A 274 -13.58 -6.95 -18.13
N HIS A 275 -13.78 -7.80 -19.15
CA HIS A 275 -13.42 -7.51 -20.54
C HIS A 275 -14.62 -7.07 -21.37
N THR A 276 -14.39 -6.19 -22.35
CA THR A 276 -15.35 -5.97 -23.45
C THR A 276 -15.42 -7.18 -24.38
N ALA A 277 -16.34 -7.16 -25.35
CA ALA A 277 -16.45 -8.24 -26.34
C ALA A 277 -15.16 -8.43 -27.16
N GLU A 278 -14.37 -7.37 -27.34
CA GLU A 278 -13.08 -7.36 -28.03
C GLU A 278 -11.90 -7.72 -27.09
N GLY A 279 -12.16 -8.10 -25.86
CA GLY A 279 -11.14 -8.44 -24.87
C GLY A 279 -10.42 -7.25 -24.25
N ASN A 280 -10.95 -6.03 -24.36
CA ASN A 280 -10.32 -4.84 -23.80
C ASN A 280 -10.81 -4.57 -22.37
N VAL A 281 -9.92 -3.98 -21.57
CA VAL A 281 -10.20 -3.39 -20.26
C VAL A 281 -9.95 -1.89 -20.36
N CYS A 282 -10.95 -1.07 -20.05
CA CYS A 282 -10.88 0.39 -20.18
C CYS A 282 -11.24 1.08 -18.87
N HIS A 283 -10.41 2.04 -18.46
CA HIS A 283 -10.65 2.90 -17.31
C HIS A 283 -10.48 4.37 -17.69
N GLY A 284 -11.40 5.22 -17.22
CA GLY A 284 -11.38 6.66 -17.49
C GLY A 284 -11.98 7.02 -18.86
N ASP A 285 -11.54 8.13 -19.44
CA ASP A 285 -12.03 8.63 -20.73
C ASP A 285 -11.26 7.96 -21.89
N VAL A 286 -11.84 6.86 -22.42
CA VAL A 286 -11.18 6.00 -23.42
C VAL A 286 -12.10 5.80 -24.62
N ILE A 287 -11.57 6.00 -25.82
CA ILE A 287 -12.22 5.67 -27.10
C ILE A 287 -11.35 4.68 -27.88
N ASN A 288 -11.89 3.47 -28.10
CA ASN A 288 -11.20 2.43 -28.87
C ASN A 288 -11.87 2.25 -30.24
N HIS A 289 -11.05 2.14 -31.29
CA HIS A 289 -11.49 1.77 -32.62
C HIS A 289 -10.61 0.63 -33.19
N LYS A 290 -11.20 -0.54 -33.43
CA LYS A 290 -10.47 -1.75 -33.88
C LYS A 290 -9.30 -2.09 -32.93
N THR A 291 -9.54 -2.01 -31.64
CA THR A 291 -8.57 -2.34 -30.57
C THR A 291 -8.99 -3.64 -29.92
N GLU A 292 -8.07 -4.55 -29.73
CA GLU A 292 -8.33 -5.90 -29.22
C GLU A 292 -7.37 -6.24 -28.06
N ASN A 293 -7.86 -7.02 -27.07
CA ASN A 293 -7.08 -7.62 -25.98
C ASN A 293 -6.15 -6.65 -25.25
N SER A 294 -6.55 -5.39 -25.09
CA SER A 294 -5.70 -4.33 -24.56
C SER A 294 -6.21 -3.81 -23.22
N TYR A 295 -5.29 -3.37 -22.37
CA TYR A 295 -5.59 -2.64 -21.15
C TYR A 295 -5.32 -1.15 -21.38
N VAL A 296 -6.34 -0.31 -21.24
CA VAL A 296 -6.24 1.14 -21.46
C VAL A 296 -6.74 1.89 -20.23
N TYR A 297 -5.85 2.64 -19.59
CA TYR A 297 -6.14 3.45 -18.41
C TYR A 297 -5.85 4.92 -18.69
N ALA A 298 -6.85 5.76 -18.54
CA ALA A 298 -6.79 7.21 -18.65
C ALA A 298 -7.12 7.85 -17.29
N GLU A 299 -6.11 8.40 -16.60
CA GLU A 299 -6.31 9.06 -15.30
C GLU A 299 -6.92 10.46 -15.46
N SER A 300 -6.49 11.23 -16.42
CA SER A 300 -6.80 12.66 -16.48
C SER A 300 -7.00 13.24 -17.87
N GLY A 301 -6.93 12.43 -18.93
CA GLY A 301 -7.09 12.89 -20.29
C GLY A 301 -7.79 11.87 -21.17
N LEU A 302 -8.28 12.29 -22.32
CA LEU A 302 -8.83 11.37 -23.32
C LEU A 302 -7.69 10.53 -23.93
N VAL A 303 -7.81 9.21 -23.84
CA VAL A 303 -6.94 8.24 -24.51
C VAL A 303 -7.71 7.58 -25.66
N THR A 304 -7.18 7.65 -26.87
CA THR A 304 -7.78 7.00 -28.04
C THR A 304 -6.81 5.98 -28.62
N THR A 305 -7.34 4.81 -28.99
CA THR A 305 -6.56 3.76 -29.65
C THR A 305 -7.23 3.33 -30.95
N VAL A 306 -6.42 3.10 -31.99
CA VAL A 306 -6.91 2.76 -33.33
C VAL A 306 -6.08 1.63 -33.95
N GLY A 307 -6.72 0.51 -34.26
CA GLY A 307 -6.09 -0.58 -35.02
C GLY A 307 -4.93 -1.27 -34.30
N VAL A 308 -4.98 -1.33 -32.94
CA VAL A 308 -3.92 -1.94 -32.10
C VAL A 308 -4.46 -3.13 -31.34
N LYS A 309 -3.55 -3.99 -30.89
CA LYS A 309 -3.90 -5.18 -30.08
C LYS A 309 -2.79 -5.52 -29.10
N ASP A 310 -3.17 -6.27 -28.06
CA ASP A 310 -2.28 -6.81 -27.04
C ASP A 310 -1.41 -5.74 -26.35
N LEU A 311 -1.94 -4.51 -26.16
CA LEU A 311 -1.24 -3.42 -25.53
C LEU A 311 -1.69 -3.17 -24.10
N VAL A 312 -0.76 -2.62 -23.33
CA VAL A 312 -1.00 -1.91 -22.09
C VAL A 312 -0.71 -0.44 -22.33
N VAL A 313 -1.73 0.41 -22.19
CA VAL A 313 -1.63 1.87 -22.30
C VAL A 313 -2.08 2.46 -20.97
N VAL A 314 -1.18 3.17 -20.29
CA VAL A 314 -1.49 3.80 -18.99
C VAL A 314 -1.04 5.25 -19.03
N GLN A 315 -2.00 6.14 -18.95
CA GLN A 315 -1.79 7.58 -18.91
C GLN A 315 -2.05 8.09 -17.48
N THR A 316 -1.05 8.77 -16.93
CA THR A 316 -1.16 9.56 -15.70
C THR A 316 -0.95 11.04 -16.00
N LYS A 317 -1.14 11.92 -15.01
CA LYS A 317 -0.97 13.37 -15.19
C LYS A 317 0.43 13.79 -15.71
N ASP A 318 1.45 12.94 -15.52
CA ASP A 318 2.86 13.25 -15.78
C ASP A 318 3.63 12.17 -16.56
N ALA A 319 2.99 11.06 -16.91
CA ALA A 319 3.65 9.99 -17.65
C ALA A 319 2.65 9.18 -18.51
N VAL A 320 3.15 8.61 -19.60
CA VAL A 320 2.41 7.64 -20.41
C VAL A 320 3.28 6.40 -20.59
N LEU A 321 2.74 5.24 -20.24
CA LEU A 321 3.31 3.94 -20.56
C LEU A 321 2.56 3.34 -21.75
N ILE A 322 3.29 2.86 -22.74
CA ILE A 322 2.79 2.00 -23.81
C ILE A 322 3.70 0.79 -23.87
N ALA A 323 3.15 -0.40 -23.66
CA ALA A 323 3.91 -1.64 -23.65
C ALA A 323 3.12 -2.77 -24.33
N ASP A 324 3.83 -3.72 -24.93
CA ASP A 324 3.25 -5.02 -25.28
C ASP A 324 2.85 -5.72 -23.99
N ARG A 325 1.65 -6.30 -23.93
CA ARG A 325 1.11 -6.96 -22.74
C ARG A 325 1.99 -8.13 -22.27
N ASN A 326 2.70 -8.80 -23.19
CA ASN A 326 3.60 -9.90 -22.85
C ASN A 326 5.01 -9.43 -22.41
N ALA A 327 5.33 -8.13 -22.62
CA ALA A 327 6.61 -7.55 -22.25
C ALA A 327 6.55 -6.62 -21.01
N VAL A 328 5.42 -6.55 -20.30
CA VAL A 328 5.23 -5.63 -19.16
C VAL A 328 6.19 -5.85 -17.99
N GLN A 329 6.82 -7.00 -17.90
CA GLN A 329 7.86 -7.25 -16.89
C GLN A 329 9.10 -6.37 -17.11
N ASP A 330 9.35 -5.93 -18.34
CA ASP A 330 10.45 -5.03 -18.66
C ASP A 330 10.22 -3.57 -18.24
N VAL A 331 9.03 -3.21 -17.79
CA VAL A 331 8.73 -1.88 -17.22
C VAL A 331 9.69 -1.53 -16.07
N LYS A 332 10.18 -2.52 -15.32
CA LYS A 332 11.22 -2.30 -14.28
C LYS A 332 12.51 -1.68 -14.86
N LYS A 333 12.94 -2.07 -16.06
CA LYS A 333 14.14 -1.51 -16.73
C LYS A 333 13.93 -0.04 -17.08
N VAL A 334 12.70 0.33 -17.49
CA VAL A 334 12.34 1.73 -17.74
C VAL A 334 12.40 2.54 -16.44
N VAL A 335 11.90 2.00 -15.33
CA VAL A 335 11.98 2.66 -14.02
C VAL A 335 13.42 2.83 -13.55
N GLU A 336 14.28 1.83 -13.78
CA GLU A 336 15.72 1.91 -13.49
C GLU A 336 16.40 3.02 -14.33
N GLN A 337 16.03 3.16 -15.61
CA GLN A 337 16.52 4.25 -16.45
C GLN A 337 16.07 5.62 -15.94
N ILE A 338 14.78 5.78 -15.57
CA ILE A 338 14.24 7.00 -14.98
C ILE A 338 15.03 7.40 -13.72
N LYS A 339 15.38 6.41 -12.87
CA LYS A 339 16.22 6.62 -11.68
C LYS A 339 17.64 7.06 -12.05
N ALA A 340 18.26 6.37 -13.00
CA ALA A 340 19.62 6.68 -13.46
C ALA A 340 19.72 8.08 -14.06
N ASP A 341 18.67 8.54 -14.74
CA ASP A 341 18.58 9.88 -15.33
C ASP A 341 18.27 10.98 -14.29
N GLY A 342 18.14 10.63 -13.00
CA GLY A 342 17.83 11.58 -11.93
C GLY A 342 16.41 12.14 -11.96
N ARG A 343 15.50 11.54 -12.72
CA ARG A 343 14.12 11.98 -12.86
C ARG A 343 13.29 11.51 -11.65
N HIS A 344 12.23 12.24 -11.34
CA HIS A 344 11.42 12.00 -10.12
C HIS A 344 10.17 11.16 -10.35
N GLU A 345 9.79 10.84 -11.60
CA GLU A 345 8.56 10.12 -11.95
C GLU A 345 8.53 8.64 -11.48
N HIS A 346 9.65 8.12 -11.01
CA HIS A 346 9.68 6.83 -10.31
C HIS A 346 9.26 6.95 -8.84
N ARG A 347 9.43 8.14 -8.23
CA ARG A 347 9.31 8.36 -6.79
C ARG A 347 7.99 8.98 -6.40
N VAL A 348 7.57 10.07 -7.06
CA VAL A 348 6.40 10.88 -6.71
C VAL A 348 5.51 11.12 -7.92
N HIS A 349 4.21 11.24 -7.68
CA HIS A 349 3.26 11.79 -8.64
C HIS A 349 3.32 13.31 -8.63
N ARG A 350 2.78 13.91 -9.70
CA ARG A 350 2.53 15.34 -9.74
C ARG A 350 1.57 15.79 -8.63
N GLU A 351 0.57 14.96 -8.30
CA GLU A 351 -0.33 15.14 -7.16
C GLU A 351 0.23 14.45 -5.92
N VAL A 352 0.31 15.17 -4.81
CA VAL A 352 0.89 14.68 -3.54
C VAL A 352 -0.09 14.92 -2.39
N TYR A 353 -0.39 13.85 -1.66
CA TYR A 353 -1.25 13.88 -0.48
C TYR A 353 -0.49 14.32 0.76
N ARG A 354 -1.17 15.10 1.60
CA ARG A 354 -0.68 15.65 2.87
C ARG A 354 -1.76 15.50 3.96
N PRO A 355 -1.43 15.60 5.25
CA PRO A 355 -2.44 15.55 6.31
C PRO A 355 -3.57 16.57 6.14
N TRP A 356 -3.24 17.75 5.69
CA TRP A 356 -4.16 18.86 5.48
C TRP A 356 -4.95 18.80 4.18
N GLY A 357 -4.65 17.88 3.27
CA GLY A 357 -5.28 17.74 1.97
C GLY A 357 -4.30 17.29 0.89
N LYS A 358 -4.16 18.03 -0.20
CA LYS A 358 -3.25 17.68 -1.30
C LYS A 358 -2.79 18.89 -2.09
N TYR A 359 -1.74 18.70 -2.86
CA TYR A 359 -1.37 19.65 -3.92
C TYR A 359 -1.08 18.92 -5.24
N ASP A 360 -1.31 19.61 -6.35
CA ASP A 360 -1.01 19.16 -7.71
C ASP A 360 -0.05 20.17 -8.36
N SER A 361 1.15 19.76 -8.72
CA SER A 361 2.13 20.59 -9.43
C SER A 361 1.74 20.69 -10.90
N ILE A 362 1.09 21.81 -11.29
CA ILE A 362 0.47 21.99 -12.60
C ILE A 362 1.52 22.29 -13.66
N ASP A 363 2.46 23.20 -13.34
CA ASP A 363 3.48 23.68 -14.28
C ASP A 363 4.72 24.15 -13.49
N ALA A 364 5.90 24.06 -14.12
CA ALA A 364 7.14 24.50 -13.53
C ALA A 364 8.13 24.92 -14.62
N GLY A 365 8.92 25.95 -14.33
CA GLY A 365 10.06 26.41 -15.11
C GLY A 365 11.21 26.85 -14.21
N ASP A 366 12.30 27.34 -14.80
CA ASP A 366 13.54 27.64 -14.07
C ASP A 366 13.34 28.59 -12.88
N ARG A 367 12.35 29.47 -12.95
CA ARG A 367 12.12 30.52 -11.96
C ARG A 367 10.69 30.60 -11.44
N TYR A 368 9.83 29.63 -11.77
CA TYR A 368 8.47 29.58 -11.28
C TYR A 368 7.97 28.14 -11.10
N GLN A 369 6.98 27.99 -10.24
CA GLN A 369 6.21 26.76 -10.06
C GLN A 369 4.76 27.12 -9.78
N VAL A 370 3.83 26.41 -10.41
CA VAL A 370 2.39 26.58 -10.19
C VAL A 370 1.83 25.31 -9.56
N LYS A 371 1.17 25.47 -8.41
CA LYS A 371 0.50 24.38 -7.71
C LYS A 371 -0.98 24.68 -7.51
N ARG A 372 -1.83 23.68 -7.65
CA ARG A 372 -3.17 23.68 -7.09
C ARG A 372 -3.09 23.07 -5.70
N ILE A 373 -3.59 23.77 -4.69
CA ILE A 373 -3.62 23.32 -3.31
C ILE A 373 -5.07 23.13 -2.91
N THR A 374 -5.40 21.95 -2.37
CA THR A 374 -6.71 21.63 -1.80
C THR A 374 -6.56 21.38 -0.32
N VAL A 375 -7.24 22.17 0.53
CA VAL A 375 -7.18 22.07 1.99
C VAL A 375 -8.54 21.63 2.53
N LYS A 376 -8.55 20.55 3.31
CA LYS A 376 -9.77 20.01 3.92
C LYS A 376 -10.37 20.98 4.94
N PRO A 377 -11.69 20.90 5.23
CA PRO A 377 -12.34 21.68 6.28
C PRO A 377 -11.64 21.54 7.63
N GLY A 378 -11.36 22.67 8.28
CA GLY A 378 -10.69 22.73 9.58
C GLY A 378 -9.17 22.50 9.55
N GLU A 379 -8.60 22.14 8.41
CA GLU A 379 -7.18 21.86 8.24
C GLU A 379 -6.40 23.09 7.74
N GLY A 380 -5.06 22.99 7.74
CA GLY A 380 -4.20 24.07 7.26
C GLY A 380 -2.75 23.66 7.13
N LEU A 381 -1.99 24.47 6.41
CA LEU A 381 -0.55 24.31 6.26
C LEU A 381 0.18 24.71 7.54
N SER A 382 1.43 24.25 7.68
CA SER A 382 2.34 24.71 8.75
C SER A 382 2.57 26.22 8.69
N VAL A 383 2.94 26.83 9.84
CA VAL A 383 3.52 28.16 9.83
C VAL A 383 4.94 28.02 9.26
N GLN A 384 5.19 28.68 8.14
CA GLN A 384 6.43 28.52 7.38
C GLN A 384 6.93 29.82 6.78
N MET A 385 8.20 29.85 6.38
CA MET A 385 8.78 30.93 5.58
C MET A 385 9.76 30.37 4.54
N HIS A 386 10.12 31.20 3.55
CA HIS A 386 11.04 30.88 2.47
C HIS A 386 12.05 32.01 2.26
N HIS A 387 13.33 31.64 2.08
CA HIS A 387 14.38 32.64 1.86
C HIS A 387 14.55 33.04 0.38
N HIS A 388 14.18 32.16 -0.55
CA HIS A 388 14.57 32.34 -1.95
C HIS A 388 13.39 32.44 -2.92
N ARG A 389 12.14 32.34 -2.41
CA ARG A 389 10.93 32.44 -3.22
C ARG A 389 9.85 33.29 -2.56
N ALA A 390 9.10 33.99 -3.39
CA ALA A 390 7.83 34.63 -3.04
C ALA A 390 6.68 33.79 -3.58
N GLU A 391 5.49 33.95 -3.01
CA GLU A 391 4.30 33.21 -3.42
C GLU A 391 3.13 34.16 -3.70
N HIS A 392 2.29 33.80 -4.66
CA HIS A 392 1.03 34.49 -4.94
C HIS A 392 -0.08 33.44 -4.91
N TRP A 393 -1.06 33.63 -4.06
CA TRP A 393 -2.19 32.71 -3.87
C TRP A 393 -3.47 33.34 -4.40
N VAL A 394 -4.23 32.57 -5.19
CA VAL A 394 -5.56 32.95 -5.71
C VAL A 394 -6.56 31.91 -5.25
N VAL A 395 -7.57 32.30 -4.49
CA VAL A 395 -8.65 31.40 -4.04
C VAL A 395 -9.57 31.11 -5.20
N VAL A 396 -9.78 29.79 -5.49
CA VAL A 396 -10.66 29.31 -6.55
C VAL A 396 -12.01 28.88 -6.00
N ALA A 397 -12.02 28.19 -4.85
CA ALA A 397 -13.25 27.75 -4.18
C ALA A 397 -13.06 27.78 -2.66
N GLY A 398 -14.12 28.12 -1.93
CA GLY A 398 -14.12 28.17 -0.47
C GLY A 398 -13.60 29.49 0.11
N THR A 399 -13.18 29.45 1.37
CA THR A 399 -12.65 30.62 2.08
C THR A 399 -11.31 30.29 2.71
N ALA A 400 -10.30 31.10 2.43
CA ALA A 400 -8.97 30.98 2.98
C ALA A 400 -8.76 31.94 4.17
N LYS A 401 -8.29 31.42 5.30
CA LYS A 401 -7.71 32.23 6.36
C LYS A 401 -6.21 32.22 6.19
N VAL A 402 -5.64 33.37 5.84
CA VAL A 402 -4.21 33.56 5.62
C VAL A 402 -3.63 34.44 6.72
N THR A 403 -2.56 33.93 7.33
CA THR A 403 -1.78 34.74 8.32
C THR A 403 -0.43 35.08 7.70
N ILE A 404 -0.04 36.35 7.68
CA ILE A 404 1.28 36.81 7.22
C ILE A 404 1.84 37.73 8.29
N ASP A 405 2.99 37.37 8.85
CA ASP A 405 3.69 38.12 9.93
C ASP A 405 2.73 38.50 11.08
N GLY A 406 1.84 37.56 11.47
CA GLY A 406 0.85 37.76 12.52
C GLY A 406 -0.44 38.47 12.08
N ASN A 407 -0.50 39.04 10.88
CA ASN A 407 -1.70 39.66 10.35
C ASN A 407 -2.61 38.67 9.70
N ILE A 408 -3.86 38.59 10.13
CA ILE A 408 -4.86 37.67 9.62
C ILE A 408 -5.72 38.35 8.56
N LYS A 409 -5.91 37.66 7.40
CA LYS A 409 -6.82 38.07 6.37
C LYS A 409 -7.71 36.88 5.95
N LEU A 410 -9.01 37.08 5.80
CA LEU A 410 -9.91 36.17 5.16
C LEU A 410 -9.98 36.53 3.67
N LEU A 411 -9.87 35.53 2.82
CA LEU A 411 -9.99 35.65 1.37
C LEU A 411 -11.14 34.77 0.91
N SER A 412 -12.04 35.36 0.14
CA SER A 412 -13.12 34.67 -0.55
C SER A 412 -12.69 34.24 -1.95
N GLU A 413 -13.57 33.52 -2.63
CA GLU A 413 -13.36 33.14 -4.03
C GLU A 413 -13.03 34.36 -4.91
N ASN A 414 -12.09 34.15 -5.86
CA ASN A 414 -11.56 35.16 -6.77
C ASN A 414 -10.74 36.29 -6.08
N GLU A 415 -10.46 36.19 -4.78
CA GLU A 415 -9.48 37.05 -4.13
C GLU A 415 -8.08 36.45 -4.15
N SER A 416 -7.07 37.32 -4.07
CA SER A 416 -5.67 36.90 -4.08
C SER A 416 -4.84 37.62 -3.04
N ILE A 417 -3.69 37.03 -2.72
CA ILE A 417 -2.72 37.61 -1.79
C ILE A 417 -1.30 37.32 -2.24
N TYR A 418 -0.43 38.32 -2.08
CA TYR A 418 1.00 38.16 -2.27
C TYR A 418 1.70 37.90 -0.93
N ILE A 419 2.59 36.91 -0.90
CA ILE A 419 3.43 36.53 0.22
C ILE A 419 4.87 36.92 -0.12
N PRO A 420 5.44 37.94 0.54
CA PRO A 420 6.80 38.38 0.28
C PRO A 420 7.82 37.30 0.68
N LEU A 421 8.97 37.36 0.05
CA LEU A 421 10.16 36.63 0.44
C LEU A 421 10.50 36.87 1.90
N GLY A 422 10.74 35.81 2.67
CA GLY A 422 11.08 35.91 4.11
C GLY A 422 9.91 36.11 5.05
N ALA A 423 8.68 36.36 4.59
CA ALA A 423 7.51 36.51 5.44
C ALA A 423 7.06 35.18 6.08
N MET A 424 6.79 35.19 7.38
CA MET A 424 6.17 34.08 8.08
C MET A 424 4.69 33.98 7.69
N HIS A 425 4.25 32.85 7.19
CA HIS A 425 2.88 32.69 6.71
C HIS A 425 2.30 31.29 6.97
N CYS A 426 0.98 31.22 7.03
CA CYS A 426 0.23 29.96 6.99
C CYS A 426 -1.14 30.15 6.32
N LEU A 427 -1.69 29.02 5.88
CA LEU A 427 -3.01 28.89 5.25
C LEU A 427 -3.87 27.96 6.07
N GLU A 428 -5.10 28.34 6.36
CA GLU A 428 -6.10 27.52 7.05
C GLU A 428 -7.43 27.54 6.27
N ASN A 429 -8.15 26.44 6.28
CA ASN A 429 -9.53 26.38 5.79
C ASN A 429 -10.50 26.47 6.97
N PRO A 430 -11.11 27.64 7.24
CA PRO A 430 -12.09 27.79 8.31
C PRO A 430 -13.51 27.32 7.89
N GLY A 431 -13.67 26.93 6.61
CA GLY A 431 -14.96 26.55 6.02
C GLY A 431 -15.40 25.14 6.32
N LYS A 432 -16.53 24.74 5.72
CA LYS A 432 -17.10 23.39 5.81
C LYS A 432 -16.97 22.58 4.51
N ILE A 433 -16.40 23.20 3.48
CA ILE A 433 -16.10 22.57 2.17
C ILE A 433 -14.60 22.69 1.93
N ASP A 434 -14.09 21.93 1.01
CA ASP A 434 -12.68 22.01 0.60
C ASP A 434 -12.35 23.43 0.12
N LEU A 435 -11.19 23.94 0.56
CA LEU A 435 -10.61 25.16 0.03
C LEU A 435 -9.69 24.79 -1.13
N GLU A 436 -9.93 25.38 -2.30
CA GLU A 436 -9.03 25.27 -3.44
C GLU A 436 -8.38 26.60 -3.76
N LEU A 437 -7.07 26.60 -3.97
CA LEU A 437 -6.31 27.78 -4.41
C LEU A 437 -5.23 27.39 -5.43
N ILE A 438 -4.90 28.35 -6.27
CA ILE A 438 -3.72 28.31 -7.14
C ILE A 438 -2.60 29.11 -6.46
N GLU A 439 -1.49 28.44 -6.26
CA GLU A 439 -0.24 28.99 -5.77
C GLU A 439 0.72 29.17 -6.95
N VAL A 440 1.23 30.38 -7.13
CA VAL A 440 2.34 30.67 -8.03
C VAL A 440 3.56 31.01 -7.19
N ARG A 441 4.57 30.16 -7.20
CA ARG A 441 5.88 30.40 -6.60
C ARG A 441 6.81 31.03 -7.61
N SER A 442 7.58 32.02 -7.23
CA SER A 442 8.59 32.63 -8.07
C SER A 442 9.87 32.96 -7.30
N GLY A 443 11.02 32.61 -7.87
CA GLY A 443 12.29 32.80 -7.17
C GLY A 443 13.48 32.18 -7.87
N ALA A 444 14.64 32.28 -7.27
CA ALA A 444 15.88 31.69 -7.78
C ALA A 444 16.08 30.23 -7.33
N TYR A 445 15.35 29.81 -6.28
CA TYR A 445 15.40 28.46 -5.73
C TYR A 445 14.00 28.05 -5.25
N LEU A 446 13.49 26.93 -5.72
CA LEU A 446 12.09 26.51 -5.55
C LEU A 446 11.93 25.15 -4.86
N GLU A 447 13.03 24.54 -4.41
CA GLU A 447 13.03 23.23 -3.78
C GLU A 447 12.37 23.23 -2.39
N GLU A 448 11.93 22.07 -1.94
CA GLU A 448 11.19 21.93 -0.67
C GLU A 448 12.07 22.12 0.59
N ASP A 449 13.40 22.06 0.46
CA ASP A 449 14.35 22.32 1.54
C ASP A 449 14.51 23.83 1.88
N ASP A 450 13.99 24.74 1.01
CA ASP A 450 13.81 26.16 1.33
C ASP A 450 12.64 26.43 2.31
N VAL A 451 11.84 25.40 2.65
CA VAL A 451 10.72 25.53 3.59
C VAL A 451 11.22 25.45 5.02
N ILE A 452 11.24 26.57 5.73
CA ILE A 452 11.49 26.61 7.16
C ILE A 452 10.16 26.55 7.88
N ARG A 453 9.90 25.41 8.58
CA ARG A 453 8.68 25.21 9.38
C ARG A 453 8.91 25.69 10.81
N CYS A 454 8.19 26.74 11.21
CA CYS A 454 8.27 27.29 12.56
C CYS A 454 7.33 26.57 13.52
N TYR A 455 6.17 26.15 13.04
CA TYR A 455 5.20 25.36 13.79
C TYR A 455 4.44 24.44 12.83
N ASP A 456 4.40 23.15 13.16
CA ASP A 456 3.65 22.16 12.39
C ASP A 456 2.82 21.25 13.33
N ARG A 457 1.48 21.33 13.22
CA ARG A 457 0.55 20.57 14.05
C ARG A 457 0.51 19.07 13.72
N TYR A 458 1.20 18.66 12.64
CA TYR A 458 1.25 17.26 12.19
C TYR A 458 2.58 16.57 12.52
N GLY A 459 3.48 17.21 13.26
CA GLY A 459 4.75 16.65 13.70
C GLY A 459 5.75 16.37 12.57
N ARG A 460 5.65 17.09 11.41
CA ARG A 460 6.65 16.99 10.33
C ARG A 460 7.88 17.81 10.70
N LYS A 461 9.06 17.23 10.57
CA LYS A 461 10.35 17.92 10.75
C LYS A 461 10.80 18.59 9.47
#